data_474871d435417898a9322baa1eb24ed2
#
_entry.id   474871d435417898a9322baa1eb24ed2
#
_cell.length_a   1.000
_cell.length_b   1.000
_cell.length_c   1.000
_cell.angle_alpha   90.00
_cell.angle_beta   90.00
_cell.angle_gamma   90.00
#
_symmetry.space_group_name_H-M   'P 1'
#
loop_
_entity.id
_entity.type
_entity.pdbx_description
1 polymer ?
#
loop_
_entity_poly.entity_id
_entity_poly.type
_entity_poly.pdbx_seq_one_letter_code
_entity_poly.pdbx_strand_id
1 'polypeptide(L)'
;MGQDGRAELAARIRELRGDKGQAALAAAILHDRTAISRAETGTVLPSRDLVERLDAYYRTGGELGRRRQTLIGGQLPEVSPSDRRDLLAGLAASAGELTVRIRTGRTTPGRSDLLLLQHTVRTVTDTYGVTPHSALIPVVGRHWRLAEGIVADAWKSDRLRPAFRVAAGQLAYLLCRLFFNTGDTAGSATFLELAEEHAVGTGDPALSSAVTGMWSTLHFYAGDYREAATVAVDGRRWGYAYDTAVLAAYEARALGALGDDTGAMRALELMERSPIPSASEPSCEPYSTAWGMLIAGGTLARLGRHEEALPITAGSVTAYDTRSDAPYEMHANALLAHSRALLGADITAAADTVSRALDMVADRPTYSVWARAGELASVMAPHRSVQAVAELRGRLREAPAMLALTAGQTS
;
A
#
# COMPACT_ATOMS: atom_id res chain seq x y z
N MET A 1 16.19 24.41 -0.92
CA MET A 1 15.05 24.04 -1.78
C MET A 1 13.70 23.99 -1.05
N GLY A 2 13.56 23.58 0.20
CA GLY A 2 12.24 23.49 0.87
C GLY A 2 11.57 24.82 1.24
N GLN A 3 12.27 25.92 1.40
CA GLN A 3 11.67 27.24 1.71
C GLN A 3 11.06 27.90 0.47
N ASP A 4 11.68 27.78 -0.69
CA ASP A 4 11.18 28.36 -1.95
C ASP A 4 9.84 27.76 -2.37
N GLY A 5 9.70 26.46 -2.33
CA GLY A 5 8.46 25.79 -2.70
C GLY A 5 7.29 26.07 -1.74
N ARG A 6 7.55 26.29 -0.43
CA ARG A 6 6.50 26.74 0.51
C ARG A 6 6.07 28.18 0.20
N ALA A 7 7.00 29.04 -0.16
CA ALA A 7 6.71 30.40 -0.56
C ALA A 7 5.88 30.44 -1.84
N GLU A 8 6.15 29.55 -2.81
CA GLU A 8 5.38 29.42 -4.05
C GLU A 8 3.95 28.94 -3.79
N LEU A 9 3.76 27.92 -2.92
CA LEU A 9 2.42 27.46 -2.54
C LEU A 9 1.64 28.56 -1.81
N ALA A 10 2.28 29.28 -0.90
CA ALA A 10 1.69 30.40 -0.18
C ALA A 10 1.30 31.56 -1.12
N ALA A 11 2.16 31.85 -2.10
CA ALA A 11 1.89 32.87 -3.13
C ALA A 11 0.68 32.46 -3.98
N ARG A 12 0.60 31.17 -4.38
CA ARG A 12 -0.52 30.64 -5.17
C ARG A 12 -1.85 30.68 -4.42
N ILE A 13 -1.86 30.38 -3.14
CA ILE A 13 -3.08 30.50 -2.30
C ILE A 13 -3.53 31.96 -2.22
N ARG A 14 -2.61 32.92 -2.05
CA ARG A 14 -2.91 34.35 -2.07
C ARG A 14 -3.47 34.83 -3.40
N GLU A 15 -2.86 34.40 -4.49
CA GLU A 15 -3.28 34.72 -5.85
C GLU A 15 -4.73 34.25 -6.09
N LEU A 16 -5.04 33.01 -5.74
CA LEU A 16 -6.39 32.45 -5.87
C LEU A 16 -7.41 33.19 -5.01
N ARG A 17 -7.02 33.64 -3.82
CA ARG A 17 -7.90 34.42 -2.95
C ARG A 17 -8.21 35.81 -3.55
N GLY A 18 -7.28 36.43 -4.23
CA GLY A 18 -7.44 37.78 -4.79
C GLY A 18 -7.85 38.80 -3.72
N ASP A 19 -8.79 39.64 -4.06
CA ASP A 19 -9.30 40.70 -3.17
C ASP A 19 -10.26 40.22 -2.06
N LYS A 20 -10.60 38.93 -2.04
CA LYS A 20 -11.47 38.37 -1.03
C LYS A 20 -10.77 38.36 0.35
N GLY A 21 -11.42 38.90 1.38
CA GLY A 21 -10.88 38.90 2.73
C GLY A 21 -10.69 37.47 3.27
N GLN A 22 -9.62 37.23 4.05
CA GLN A 22 -9.36 35.90 4.66
C GLN A 22 -10.52 35.39 5.52
N ALA A 23 -11.24 36.29 6.23
CA ALA A 23 -12.41 35.90 7.02
C ALA A 23 -13.58 35.44 6.13
N ALA A 24 -13.80 36.11 5.00
CA ALA A 24 -14.84 35.75 4.05
C ALA A 24 -14.51 34.40 3.33
N LEU A 25 -13.22 34.16 3.04
CA LEU A 25 -12.78 32.88 2.51
C LEU A 25 -12.96 31.77 3.55
N ALA A 26 -12.53 31.99 4.80
CA ALA A 26 -12.66 31.03 5.89
C ALA A 26 -14.12 30.59 6.11
N ALA A 27 -15.06 31.55 6.11
CA ALA A 27 -16.48 31.25 6.18
C ALA A 27 -16.98 30.45 4.97
N ALA A 28 -16.51 30.79 3.76
CA ALA A 28 -16.95 30.12 2.52
C ALA A 28 -16.50 28.67 2.42
N ILE A 29 -15.32 28.33 2.98
CA ILE A 29 -14.77 26.96 2.96
C ILE A 29 -14.95 26.23 4.30
N LEU A 30 -15.67 26.81 5.26
CA LEU A 30 -15.89 26.26 6.61
C LEU A 30 -14.58 25.86 7.31
N HIS A 31 -13.61 26.78 7.33
CA HIS A 31 -12.29 26.55 7.93
C HIS A 31 -11.84 27.72 8.82
N ASP A 32 -10.77 27.52 9.60
CA ASP A 32 -10.21 28.54 10.49
C ASP A 32 -9.45 29.63 9.68
N ARG A 33 -9.76 30.89 9.95
CA ARG A 33 -9.06 32.06 9.36
C ARG A 33 -7.57 32.05 9.68
N THR A 34 -7.19 31.64 10.88
CA THR A 34 -5.77 31.61 11.31
C THR A 34 -4.97 30.59 10.50
N ALA A 35 -5.60 29.44 10.14
CA ALA A 35 -4.98 28.44 9.29
C ALA A 35 -4.74 28.99 7.87
N ILE A 36 -5.69 29.73 7.31
CA ILE A 36 -5.53 30.40 6.00
C ILE A 36 -4.41 31.43 6.06
N SER A 37 -4.38 32.27 7.07
CA SER A 37 -3.33 33.28 7.26
C SER A 37 -1.93 32.65 7.33
N ARG A 38 -1.77 31.57 8.08
CA ARG A 38 -0.50 30.84 8.19
C ARG A 38 -0.10 30.16 6.89
N ALA A 39 -1.06 29.63 6.14
CA ALA A 39 -0.83 29.06 4.82
C ALA A 39 -0.35 30.11 3.82
N GLU A 40 -0.95 31.29 3.82
CA GLU A 40 -0.59 32.39 2.93
C GLU A 40 0.73 33.08 3.29
N THR A 41 1.17 33.01 4.54
CA THR A 41 2.48 33.51 4.94
C THR A 41 3.61 32.49 4.70
N GLY A 42 3.27 31.24 4.40
CA GLY A 42 4.25 30.17 4.23
C GLY A 42 4.92 29.71 5.53
N THR A 43 4.48 30.26 6.68
CA THR A 43 5.02 29.91 8.02
C THR A 43 4.73 28.47 8.40
N VAL A 44 3.61 27.93 7.93
CA VAL A 44 3.21 26.53 8.16
C VAL A 44 2.73 25.96 6.86
N LEU A 45 3.13 24.71 6.57
CA LEU A 45 2.56 23.98 5.45
C LEU A 45 1.06 23.76 5.72
N PRO A 46 0.14 24.18 4.82
CA PRO A 46 -1.29 24.04 5.05
C PRO A 46 -1.68 22.57 5.24
N SER A 47 -2.70 22.34 6.09
CA SER A 47 -3.24 20.99 6.29
C SER A 47 -3.82 20.44 4.98
N ARG A 48 -3.94 19.12 4.87
CA ARG A 48 -4.57 18.48 3.72
C ARG A 48 -6.02 18.96 3.56
N ASP A 49 -6.80 18.96 4.64
CA ASP A 49 -8.20 19.42 4.64
C ASP A 49 -8.33 20.87 4.13
N LEU A 50 -7.46 21.78 4.57
CA LEU A 50 -7.46 23.15 4.08
C LEU A 50 -7.21 23.24 2.58
N VAL A 51 -6.23 22.48 2.09
CA VAL A 51 -5.87 22.49 0.66
C VAL A 51 -6.97 21.88 -0.20
N GLU A 52 -7.59 20.79 0.21
CA GLU A 52 -8.71 20.14 -0.48
C GLU A 52 -9.93 21.08 -0.57
N ARG A 53 -10.24 21.79 0.50
CA ARG A 53 -11.33 22.79 0.51
C ARG A 53 -11.05 23.97 -0.41
N LEU A 54 -9.79 24.44 -0.45
CA LEU A 54 -9.36 25.50 -1.36
C LEU A 54 -9.41 25.02 -2.83
N ASP A 55 -8.92 23.83 -3.12
CA ASP A 55 -8.98 23.23 -4.47
C ASP A 55 -10.43 23.06 -4.93
N ALA A 56 -11.32 22.60 -4.06
CA ALA A 56 -12.74 22.46 -4.37
C ALA A 56 -13.40 23.83 -4.60
N TYR A 57 -13.12 24.80 -3.73
CA TYR A 57 -13.72 26.13 -3.81
C TYR A 57 -13.29 26.91 -5.05
N TYR A 58 -12.00 26.86 -5.38
CA TYR A 58 -11.45 27.54 -6.57
C TYR A 58 -11.48 26.70 -7.84
N ARG A 59 -11.93 25.44 -7.75
CA ARG A 59 -12.00 24.47 -8.86
C ARG A 59 -10.66 24.31 -9.58
N THR A 60 -9.57 24.24 -8.83
CA THR A 60 -8.20 24.13 -9.37
C THR A 60 -7.84 22.71 -9.84
N GLY A 61 -8.77 21.77 -9.76
CA GLY A 61 -8.51 20.37 -10.16
C GLY A 61 -7.43 19.68 -9.32
N GLY A 62 -7.28 20.06 -8.04
CA GLY A 62 -6.29 19.47 -7.13
C GLY A 62 -4.87 20.05 -7.27
N GLU A 63 -4.70 21.21 -7.89
CA GLU A 63 -3.40 21.87 -8.08
C GLU A 63 -2.67 22.10 -6.78
N LEU A 64 -3.36 22.67 -5.76
CA LEU A 64 -2.76 22.96 -4.47
C LEU A 64 -2.39 21.67 -3.72
N GLY A 65 -3.21 20.63 -3.86
CA GLY A 65 -2.93 19.30 -3.33
C GLY A 65 -1.63 18.73 -3.89
N ARG A 66 -1.46 18.76 -5.21
CA ARG A 66 -0.23 18.30 -5.87
C ARG A 66 1.01 19.09 -5.45
N ARG A 67 0.92 20.44 -5.41
CA ARG A 67 2.02 21.30 -4.95
C ARG A 67 2.41 20.99 -3.49
N ARG A 68 1.43 20.82 -2.62
CA ARG A 68 1.66 20.40 -1.23
C ARG A 68 2.35 19.02 -1.17
N GLN A 69 1.92 18.09 -1.99
CA GLN A 69 2.50 16.74 -2.05
C GLN A 69 3.95 16.76 -2.51
N THR A 70 4.28 17.56 -3.52
CA THR A 70 5.67 17.76 -3.97
C THR A 70 6.55 18.31 -2.84
N LEU A 71 6.02 19.20 -2.00
CA LEU A 71 6.74 19.76 -0.85
C LEU A 71 6.97 18.75 0.28
N ILE A 72 6.06 17.81 0.45
CA ILE A 72 6.20 16.71 1.42
C ILE A 72 7.15 15.65 0.84
N GLY A 73 6.97 15.28 -0.42
CA GLY A 73 7.78 14.27 -1.09
C GLY A 73 9.25 14.70 -1.32
N GLY A 74 9.49 16.01 -1.51
CA GLY A 74 10.84 16.56 -1.63
C GLY A 74 11.57 16.75 -0.29
N GLN A 75 10.96 16.44 0.84
CA GLN A 75 11.52 16.56 2.19
C GLN A 75 11.74 15.23 2.92
N LEU A 76 11.41 14.10 2.31
CA LEU A 76 11.97 12.85 2.81
C LEU A 76 13.42 12.80 2.32
N PRO A 77 14.43 12.99 3.21
CA PRO A 77 15.81 12.69 2.84
C PRO A 77 15.79 11.22 2.38
N GLU A 78 16.61 10.90 1.38
CA GLU A 78 16.94 9.51 1.09
C GLU A 78 17.48 8.91 2.40
N VAL A 79 16.58 8.24 3.13
CA VAL A 79 16.94 7.59 4.38
C VAL A 79 17.86 6.47 4.00
N SER A 80 19.16 6.63 4.30
CA SER A 80 20.16 5.64 3.97
C SER A 80 19.78 4.28 4.61
N PRO A 81 20.26 3.14 4.12
CA PRO A 81 20.00 1.86 4.75
C PRO A 81 20.41 1.79 6.23
N SER A 82 21.44 2.56 6.64
CA SER A 82 21.84 2.72 8.03
C SER A 82 20.81 3.50 8.83
N ASP A 83 20.37 4.66 8.33
CA ASP A 83 19.38 5.52 9.02
C ASP A 83 18.03 4.82 9.20
N ARG A 84 17.61 4.01 8.20
CA ARG A 84 16.40 3.16 8.31
C ARG A 84 16.54 2.13 9.43
N ARG A 85 17.70 1.48 9.53
CA ARG A 85 17.98 0.51 10.58
C ARG A 85 17.94 1.17 11.96
N ASP A 86 18.53 2.35 12.09
CA ASP A 86 18.56 3.12 13.33
C ASP A 86 17.17 3.63 13.71
N LEU A 87 16.36 4.05 12.74
CA LEU A 87 14.97 4.44 12.96
C LEU A 87 14.13 3.26 13.46
N LEU A 88 14.23 2.10 12.82
CA LEU A 88 13.51 0.90 13.24
C LEU A 88 13.97 0.40 14.61
N ALA A 89 15.27 0.48 14.91
CA ALA A 89 15.82 0.16 16.23
C ALA A 89 15.29 1.12 17.30
N GLY A 90 15.23 2.42 17.01
CA GLY A 90 14.65 3.44 17.87
C GLY A 90 13.18 3.20 18.19
N LEU A 91 12.38 2.89 17.17
CA LEU A 91 10.97 2.53 17.35
C LEU A 91 10.82 1.28 18.24
N ALA A 92 11.61 0.23 17.99
CA ALA A 92 11.58 -0.98 18.78
C ALA A 92 11.96 -0.74 20.24
N ALA A 93 12.94 0.12 20.51
CA ALA A 93 13.34 0.50 21.87
C ALA A 93 12.23 1.28 22.60
N SER A 94 11.62 2.25 21.92
CA SER A 94 10.52 3.07 22.47
C SER A 94 9.32 2.22 22.90
N ALA A 95 8.93 1.22 22.11
CA ALA A 95 7.86 0.31 22.47
C ALA A 95 8.22 -0.55 23.69
N GLY A 96 9.48 -0.98 23.79
CA GLY A 96 9.98 -1.73 24.95
C GLY A 96 9.90 -0.93 26.25
N GLU A 97 10.37 0.32 26.23
CA GLU A 97 10.31 1.23 27.37
C GLU A 97 8.87 1.51 27.80
N LEU A 98 7.97 1.81 26.86
CA LEU A 98 6.56 2.05 27.15
C LEU A 98 5.90 0.81 27.76
N THR A 99 6.19 -0.39 27.26
CA THR A 99 5.68 -1.65 27.80
C THR A 99 6.08 -1.82 29.28
N VAL A 100 7.34 -1.51 29.63
CA VAL A 100 7.82 -1.59 31.02
C VAL A 100 7.10 -0.58 31.89
N ARG A 101 6.92 0.65 31.43
CA ARG A 101 6.23 1.71 32.17
C ARG A 101 4.77 1.37 32.47
N ILE A 102 4.06 0.78 31.51
CA ILE A 102 2.66 0.36 31.68
C ILE A 102 2.58 -0.82 32.66
N ARG A 103 3.38 -1.89 32.44
CA ARG A 103 3.38 -3.08 33.30
C ARG A 103 3.75 -2.80 34.76
N THR A 104 4.56 -1.79 35.01
CA THR A 104 4.95 -1.37 36.36
C THR A 104 3.94 -0.40 37.00
N GLY A 105 2.81 -0.13 36.34
CA GLY A 105 1.79 0.79 36.84
C GLY A 105 2.26 2.26 36.94
N ARG A 106 3.40 2.59 36.33
CA ARG A 106 4.00 3.93 36.43
C ARG A 106 3.29 4.98 35.61
N THR A 107 2.52 4.56 34.59
CA THR A 107 1.76 5.49 33.73
C THR A 107 0.48 4.83 33.22
N THR A 108 -0.60 5.62 33.18
CA THR A 108 -1.79 5.27 32.39
C THR A 108 -1.53 5.67 30.94
N PRO A 109 -1.81 4.79 29.96
CA PRO A 109 -1.64 5.13 28.55
C PRO A 109 -2.43 6.39 28.16
N GLY A 110 -1.82 7.28 27.41
CA GLY A 110 -2.34 8.58 27.06
C GLY A 110 -2.14 8.93 25.59
N ARG A 111 -2.36 10.21 25.27
CA ARG A 111 -2.25 10.72 23.89
C ARG A 111 -0.85 10.53 23.29
N SER A 112 0.20 10.68 24.08
CA SER A 112 1.59 10.49 23.63
C SER A 112 1.85 9.05 23.18
N ASP A 113 1.27 8.07 23.90
CA ASP A 113 1.44 6.67 23.59
C ASP A 113 0.67 6.27 22.33
N LEU A 114 -0.53 6.86 22.13
CA LEU A 114 -1.27 6.74 20.88
C LEU A 114 -0.50 7.34 19.70
N LEU A 115 0.10 8.50 19.86
CA LEU A 115 0.92 9.14 18.83
C LEU A 115 2.14 8.29 18.46
N LEU A 116 2.75 7.60 19.42
CA LEU A 116 3.85 6.66 19.15
C LEU A 116 3.37 5.51 18.25
N LEU A 117 2.23 4.87 18.56
CA LEU A 117 1.68 3.79 17.74
C LEU A 117 1.33 4.28 16.33
N GLN A 118 0.67 5.42 16.20
CA GLN A 118 0.34 6.03 14.91
C GLN A 118 1.58 6.43 14.10
N HIS A 119 2.62 6.91 14.78
CA HIS A 119 3.91 7.19 14.13
C HIS A 119 4.56 5.90 13.63
N THR A 120 4.53 4.83 14.41
CA THR A 120 5.04 3.52 13.98
C THR A 120 4.30 3.01 12.75
N VAL A 121 2.96 3.04 12.75
CA VAL A 121 2.15 2.65 11.59
C VAL A 121 2.59 3.42 10.35
N ARG A 122 2.68 4.75 10.42
CA ARG A 122 3.12 5.58 9.29
C ARG A 122 4.52 5.26 8.83
N THR A 123 5.48 5.20 9.75
CA THR A 123 6.88 4.91 9.41
C THR A 123 7.03 3.55 8.73
N VAL A 124 6.36 2.53 9.24
CA VAL A 124 6.38 1.20 8.62
C VAL A 124 5.73 1.23 7.25
N THR A 125 4.59 1.91 7.09
CA THR A 125 3.92 2.07 5.78
C THR A 125 4.84 2.76 4.77
N ASP A 126 5.47 3.86 5.15
CA ASP A 126 6.36 4.66 4.28
C ASP A 126 7.64 3.89 3.88
N THR A 127 8.12 3.00 4.75
CA THR A 127 9.34 2.22 4.49
C THR A 127 9.08 0.80 3.98
N TYR A 128 7.82 0.39 3.90
CA TYR A 128 7.41 -0.98 3.55
C TYR A 128 7.99 -1.44 2.21
N GLY A 129 7.87 -0.62 1.19
CA GLY A 129 8.29 -0.95 -0.17
C GLY A 129 9.81 -1.00 -0.40
N VAL A 130 10.62 -0.57 0.58
CA VAL A 130 12.09 -0.46 0.43
C VAL A 130 12.87 -1.18 1.54
N THR A 131 12.19 -1.67 2.57
CA THR A 131 12.79 -2.41 3.69
C THR A 131 12.48 -3.90 3.57
N PRO A 132 13.44 -4.80 3.85
CA PRO A 132 13.15 -6.23 3.91
C PRO A 132 12.03 -6.54 4.91
N HIS A 133 11.01 -7.29 4.48
CA HIS A 133 9.82 -7.57 5.30
C HIS A 133 10.18 -8.26 6.62
N SER A 134 11.16 -9.17 6.60
CA SER A 134 11.65 -9.85 7.81
C SER A 134 12.21 -8.89 8.87
N ALA A 135 12.74 -7.73 8.49
CA ALA A 135 13.25 -6.72 9.41
C ALA A 135 12.12 -5.90 10.06
N LEU A 136 10.97 -5.77 9.40
CA LEU A 136 9.81 -5.04 9.92
C LEU A 136 8.99 -5.84 10.93
N ILE A 137 8.91 -7.16 10.80
CA ILE A 137 8.10 -8.05 11.65
C ILE A 137 8.37 -7.83 13.15
N PRO A 138 9.63 -7.85 13.66
CA PRO A 138 9.86 -7.67 15.10
C PRO A 138 9.48 -6.28 15.60
N VAL A 139 9.60 -5.26 14.78
CA VAL A 139 9.20 -3.88 15.13
C VAL A 139 7.69 -3.78 15.26
N VAL A 140 6.97 -4.19 14.22
CA VAL A 140 5.50 -4.13 14.19
C VAL A 140 4.91 -5.03 15.26
N GLY A 141 5.41 -6.25 15.41
CA GLY A 141 4.93 -7.22 16.41
C GLY A 141 5.10 -6.74 17.85
N ARG A 142 6.15 -5.96 18.14
CA ARG A 142 6.34 -5.37 19.49
C ARG A 142 5.30 -4.28 19.76
N HIS A 143 5.04 -3.39 18.80
CA HIS A 143 4.06 -2.32 18.92
C HIS A 143 2.63 -2.86 18.93
N TRP A 144 2.36 -3.90 18.14
CA TRP A 144 1.07 -4.59 18.17
C TRP A 144 0.78 -5.19 19.54
N ARG A 145 1.71 -5.96 20.13
CA ARG A 145 1.54 -6.51 21.50
C ARG A 145 1.33 -5.42 22.54
N LEU A 146 2.00 -4.27 22.40
CA LEU A 146 1.77 -3.13 23.26
C LEU A 146 0.36 -2.57 23.10
N ALA A 147 -0.09 -2.36 21.85
CA ALA A 147 -1.42 -1.84 21.57
C ALA A 147 -2.52 -2.78 22.08
N GLU A 148 -2.38 -4.10 21.86
CA GLU A 148 -3.31 -5.11 22.39
C GLU A 148 -3.36 -5.09 23.91
N GLY A 149 -2.21 -5.04 24.58
CA GLY A 149 -2.15 -4.91 26.03
C GLY A 149 -2.90 -3.66 26.54
N ILE A 150 -2.77 -2.53 25.84
CA ILE A 150 -3.51 -1.31 26.16
C ILE A 150 -5.01 -1.49 25.94
N VAL A 151 -5.43 -2.12 24.88
CA VAL A 151 -6.86 -2.36 24.56
C VAL A 151 -7.50 -3.34 25.53
N ALA A 152 -6.76 -4.37 25.97
CA ALA A 152 -7.25 -5.40 26.90
C ALA A 152 -7.42 -4.89 28.33
N ASP A 153 -6.59 -3.94 28.77
CA ASP A 153 -6.67 -3.40 30.13
C ASP A 153 -7.93 -2.55 30.32
N ALA A 154 -8.73 -2.91 31.32
CA ALA A 154 -9.95 -2.20 31.72
C ALA A 154 -9.60 -0.91 32.47
N TRP A 155 -9.15 0.14 31.77
CA TRP A 155 -8.76 1.38 32.42
C TRP A 155 -9.68 2.57 32.14
N LYS A 156 -9.53 3.54 33.01
CA LYS A 156 -10.50 4.61 33.30
C LYS A 156 -10.76 5.63 32.18
N SER A 157 -10.06 5.60 31.06
CA SER A 157 -10.25 6.57 29.99
C SER A 157 -10.86 5.95 28.73
N ASP A 158 -12.17 5.93 28.68
CA ASP A 158 -12.98 5.42 27.56
C ASP A 158 -12.75 6.21 26.25
N ARG A 159 -12.30 7.48 26.37
CA ARG A 159 -12.22 8.43 25.26
C ARG A 159 -11.16 8.07 24.19
N LEU A 160 -10.02 7.49 24.57
CA LEU A 160 -8.94 7.14 23.65
C LEU A 160 -8.98 5.68 23.20
N ARG A 161 -9.78 4.86 23.83
CA ARG A 161 -9.87 3.43 23.55
C ARG A 161 -10.19 3.09 22.10
N PRO A 162 -11.16 3.76 21.43
CA PRO A 162 -11.41 3.50 20.02
C PRO A 162 -10.18 3.77 19.14
N ALA A 163 -9.46 4.87 19.40
CA ALA A 163 -8.25 5.20 18.63
C ALA A 163 -7.09 4.20 18.86
N PHE A 164 -6.94 3.68 20.09
CA PHE A 164 -5.99 2.58 20.35
C PHE A 164 -6.40 1.29 19.66
N ARG A 165 -7.69 0.97 19.58
CA ARG A 165 -8.21 -0.18 18.82
C ARG A 165 -7.92 -0.06 17.33
N VAL A 166 -8.12 1.13 16.74
CA VAL A 166 -7.75 1.39 15.34
C VAL A 166 -6.26 1.17 15.14
N ALA A 167 -5.40 1.71 16.00
CA ALA A 167 -3.95 1.53 15.90
C ALA A 167 -3.53 0.06 16.06
N ALA A 168 -4.17 -0.70 16.96
CA ALA A 168 -3.94 -2.14 17.11
C ALA A 168 -4.33 -2.91 15.84
N GLY A 169 -5.49 -2.60 15.27
CA GLY A 169 -5.96 -3.19 14.01
C GLY A 169 -5.05 -2.87 12.83
N GLN A 170 -4.57 -1.63 12.72
CA GLN A 170 -3.60 -1.23 11.68
C GLN A 170 -2.27 -1.97 11.82
N LEU A 171 -1.78 -2.18 13.05
CA LEU A 171 -0.55 -2.95 13.30
C LEU A 171 -0.76 -4.44 13.01
N ALA A 172 -1.91 -5.01 13.35
CA ALA A 172 -2.28 -6.38 12.99
C ALA A 172 -2.35 -6.54 11.45
N TYR A 173 -2.96 -5.59 10.75
CA TYR A 173 -3.00 -5.56 9.29
C TYR A 173 -1.60 -5.50 8.66
N LEU A 174 -0.70 -4.67 9.20
CA LEU A 174 0.70 -4.65 8.73
C LEU A 174 1.40 -5.99 8.97
N LEU A 175 1.18 -6.65 10.12
CA LEU A 175 1.71 -8.00 10.37
C LEU A 175 1.15 -9.01 9.38
N CYS A 176 -0.15 -8.97 9.09
CA CYS A 176 -0.76 -9.81 8.08
C CYS A 176 -0.01 -9.68 6.73
N ARG A 177 0.20 -8.48 6.24
CA ARG A 177 0.92 -8.23 4.98
C ARG A 177 2.37 -8.72 5.01
N LEU A 178 3.07 -8.49 6.13
CA LEU A 178 4.45 -8.93 6.32
C LEU A 178 4.55 -10.46 6.33
N PHE A 179 3.66 -11.15 7.03
CA PHE A 179 3.62 -12.62 7.05
C PHE A 179 3.24 -13.19 5.67
N PHE A 180 2.28 -12.58 4.98
CA PHE A 180 1.98 -12.94 3.59
C PHE A 180 3.23 -12.85 2.71
N ASN A 181 3.93 -11.73 2.74
CA ASN A 181 5.09 -11.52 1.88
C ASN A 181 6.32 -12.36 2.27
N THR A 182 6.38 -12.86 3.49
CA THR A 182 7.39 -13.85 3.91
C THR A 182 6.96 -15.30 3.69
N GLY A 183 5.76 -15.54 3.15
CA GLY A 183 5.26 -16.87 2.81
C GLY A 183 4.54 -17.60 3.95
N ASP A 184 4.37 -16.97 5.11
CA ASP A 184 3.56 -17.50 6.20
C ASP A 184 2.10 -17.11 6.01
N THR A 185 1.40 -17.87 5.18
CA THR A 185 -0.02 -17.61 4.88
C THR A 185 -0.94 -17.87 6.06
N ALA A 186 -0.59 -18.80 6.95
CA ALA A 186 -1.37 -19.09 8.16
C ALA A 186 -1.26 -17.95 9.19
N GLY A 187 -0.04 -17.47 9.44
CA GLY A 187 0.20 -16.28 10.26
C GLY A 187 -0.46 -15.04 9.67
N SER A 188 -0.43 -14.90 8.34
CA SER A 188 -1.13 -13.83 7.64
C SER A 188 -2.62 -13.85 7.90
N ALA A 189 -3.30 -14.99 7.73
CA ALA A 189 -4.74 -15.12 7.99
C ALA A 189 -5.09 -14.80 9.45
N THR A 190 -4.32 -15.33 10.40
CA THR A 190 -4.54 -15.05 11.83
C THR A 190 -4.47 -13.56 12.16
N PHE A 191 -3.48 -12.85 11.65
CA PHE A 191 -3.37 -11.41 11.89
C PHE A 191 -4.43 -10.60 11.13
N LEU A 192 -4.94 -11.12 10.01
CA LEU A 192 -6.04 -10.49 9.30
C LEU A 192 -7.36 -10.60 10.06
N GLU A 193 -7.65 -11.76 10.66
CA GLU A 193 -8.79 -11.95 11.56
C GLU A 193 -8.76 -10.97 12.74
N LEU A 194 -7.59 -10.82 13.40
CA LEU A 194 -7.40 -9.85 14.47
C LEU A 194 -7.63 -8.39 14.01
N ALA A 195 -7.13 -8.04 12.81
CA ALA A 195 -7.37 -6.72 12.24
C ALA A 195 -8.86 -6.49 11.95
N GLU A 196 -9.57 -7.52 11.48
CA GLU A 196 -11.01 -7.49 11.23
C GLU A 196 -11.83 -7.30 12.50
N GLU A 197 -11.48 -7.99 13.60
CA GLU A 197 -12.12 -7.79 14.91
C GLU A 197 -12.02 -6.32 15.38
N HIS A 198 -10.86 -5.70 15.17
CA HIS A 198 -10.68 -4.28 15.48
C HIS A 198 -11.46 -3.37 14.54
N ALA A 199 -11.50 -3.68 13.24
CA ALA A 199 -12.24 -2.93 12.24
C ALA A 199 -13.75 -2.94 12.56
N VAL A 200 -14.32 -4.13 12.80
CA VAL A 200 -15.72 -4.31 13.20
C VAL A 200 -16.00 -3.60 14.53
N GLY A 201 -15.12 -3.77 15.52
CA GLY A 201 -15.30 -3.20 16.86
C GLY A 201 -15.20 -1.67 16.92
N THR A 202 -14.61 -1.03 15.91
CA THR A 202 -14.46 0.44 15.83
C THR A 202 -15.35 1.07 14.77
N GLY A 203 -15.77 0.30 13.77
CA GLY A 203 -16.46 0.82 12.58
C GLY A 203 -15.58 1.74 11.72
N ASP A 204 -14.24 1.65 11.85
CA ASP A 204 -13.33 2.47 11.06
C ASP A 204 -13.37 2.05 9.58
N PRO A 205 -13.81 2.93 8.66
CA PRO A 205 -14.02 2.54 7.26
C PRO A 205 -12.71 2.28 6.51
N ALA A 206 -11.63 2.97 6.86
CA ALA A 206 -10.33 2.78 6.22
C ALA A 206 -9.75 1.41 6.58
N LEU A 207 -9.76 1.06 7.87
CA LEU A 207 -9.29 -0.25 8.33
C LEU A 207 -10.15 -1.38 7.78
N SER A 208 -11.49 -1.22 7.79
CA SER A 208 -12.43 -2.22 7.23
C SER A 208 -12.18 -2.48 5.75
N SER A 209 -11.95 -1.41 4.99
CA SER A 209 -11.68 -1.48 3.57
C SER A 209 -10.34 -2.16 3.27
N ALA A 210 -9.28 -1.78 4.02
CA ALA A 210 -7.95 -2.39 3.90
C ALA A 210 -7.97 -3.90 4.22
N VAL A 211 -8.65 -4.29 5.30
CA VAL A 211 -8.85 -5.70 5.70
C VAL A 211 -9.55 -6.47 4.59
N THR A 212 -10.63 -5.92 4.04
CA THR A 212 -11.38 -6.57 2.95
C THR A 212 -10.51 -6.72 1.69
N GLY A 213 -9.72 -5.70 1.33
CA GLY A 213 -8.76 -5.80 0.23
C GLY A 213 -7.71 -6.90 0.44
N MET A 214 -7.27 -7.11 1.66
CA MET A 214 -6.31 -8.16 1.98
C MET A 214 -6.96 -9.56 1.96
N TRP A 215 -8.21 -9.72 2.41
CA TRP A 215 -8.97 -10.97 2.22
C TRP A 215 -9.10 -11.32 0.74
N SER A 216 -9.46 -10.36 -0.11
CA SER A 216 -9.47 -10.55 -1.56
C SER A 216 -8.09 -11.01 -2.08
N THR A 217 -7.01 -10.49 -1.52
CA THR A 217 -5.64 -10.89 -1.91
C THR A 217 -5.33 -12.32 -1.47
N LEU A 218 -5.67 -12.72 -0.23
CA LEU A 218 -5.45 -14.09 0.24
C LEU A 218 -6.23 -15.11 -0.61
N HIS A 219 -7.50 -14.87 -0.88
CA HIS A 219 -8.30 -15.71 -1.77
C HIS A 219 -7.74 -15.79 -3.19
N PHE A 220 -7.24 -14.67 -3.72
CA PHE A 220 -6.62 -14.65 -5.04
C PHE A 220 -5.39 -15.58 -5.11
N TYR A 221 -4.52 -15.53 -4.11
CA TYR A 221 -3.32 -16.37 -4.08
C TYR A 221 -3.59 -17.82 -3.67
N ALA A 222 -4.74 -18.07 -3.04
CA ALA A 222 -5.27 -19.43 -2.82
C ALA A 222 -5.91 -20.04 -4.09
N GLY A 223 -6.12 -19.25 -5.16
CA GLY A 223 -6.81 -19.70 -6.38
C GLY A 223 -8.32 -19.54 -6.32
N ASP A 224 -8.87 -19.05 -5.22
CA ASP A 224 -10.31 -18.84 -5.01
C ASP A 224 -10.76 -17.51 -5.64
N TYR A 225 -10.57 -17.39 -6.95
CA TYR A 225 -10.76 -16.13 -7.68
C TYR A 225 -12.18 -15.57 -7.59
N ARG A 226 -13.21 -16.47 -7.51
CA ARG A 226 -14.61 -16.05 -7.36
C ARG A 226 -14.81 -15.33 -6.02
N GLU A 227 -14.31 -15.93 -4.94
CA GLU A 227 -14.39 -15.34 -3.61
C GLU A 227 -13.56 -14.06 -3.53
N ALA A 228 -12.37 -14.04 -4.13
CA ALA A 228 -11.55 -12.84 -4.23
C ALA A 228 -12.29 -11.67 -4.87
N ALA A 229 -13.04 -11.91 -5.95
CA ALA A 229 -13.86 -10.89 -6.61
C ALA A 229 -15.05 -10.46 -5.72
N THR A 230 -15.76 -11.41 -5.12
CA THR A 230 -16.91 -11.14 -4.24
C THR A 230 -16.52 -10.27 -3.06
N VAL A 231 -15.43 -10.62 -2.36
CA VAL A 231 -14.91 -9.87 -1.22
C VAL A 231 -14.50 -8.45 -1.63
N ALA A 232 -13.85 -8.27 -2.79
CA ALA A 232 -13.49 -6.95 -3.29
C ALA A 232 -14.70 -6.06 -3.58
N VAL A 233 -15.78 -6.63 -4.13
CA VAL A 233 -17.06 -5.93 -4.35
C VAL A 233 -17.68 -5.51 -3.02
N ASP A 234 -17.75 -6.44 -2.07
CA ASP A 234 -18.33 -6.19 -0.75
C ASP A 234 -17.57 -5.12 0.04
N GLY A 235 -16.25 -5.04 -0.14
CA GLY A 235 -15.42 -4.04 0.51
C GLY A 235 -15.80 -2.59 0.16
N ARG A 236 -16.34 -2.36 -1.03
CA ARG A 236 -16.78 -1.01 -1.45
C ARG A 236 -17.99 -0.48 -0.66
N ARG A 237 -18.74 -1.35 0.03
CA ARG A 237 -19.87 -0.93 0.89
C ARG A 237 -19.47 -0.07 2.08
N TRP A 238 -18.19 -0.12 2.50
CA TRP A 238 -17.68 0.71 3.58
C TRP A 238 -17.61 2.19 3.20
N GLY A 239 -17.76 2.53 1.90
CA GLY A 239 -17.85 3.90 1.41
C GLY A 239 -16.57 4.70 1.55
N TYR A 240 -15.43 4.04 1.78
CA TYR A 240 -14.14 4.70 1.87
C TYR A 240 -13.61 4.99 0.47
N ALA A 241 -13.72 6.24 0.05
CA ALA A 241 -13.43 6.66 -1.33
C ALA A 241 -11.99 6.34 -1.77
N TYR A 242 -11.05 6.32 -0.83
CA TYR A 242 -9.64 5.96 -1.09
C TYR A 242 -9.51 4.56 -1.69
N ASP A 243 -10.22 3.58 -1.15
CA ASP A 243 -10.05 2.20 -1.53
C ASP A 243 -10.93 1.77 -2.71
N THR A 244 -11.81 2.64 -3.20
CA THR A 244 -12.68 2.27 -4.33
C THR A 244 -11.88 1.83 -5.55
N ALA A 245 -10.82 2.58 -5.90
CA ALA A 245 -9.94 2.22 -7.01
C ALA A 245 -9.18 0.91 -6.73
N VAL A 246 -8.68 0.73 -5.51
CA VAL A 246 -7.91 -0.46 -5.11
C VAL A 246 -8.79 -1.71 -5.13
N LEU A 247 -9.98 -1.63 -4.57
CA LEU A 247 -10.93 -2.76 -4.54
C LEU A 247 -11.46 -3.10 -5.93
N ALA A 248 -11.70 -2.10 -6.79
CA ALA A 248 -12.04 -2.33 -8.18
C ALA A 248 -10.90 -3.03 -8.96
N ALA A 249 -9.65 -2.64 -8.68
CA ALA A 249 -8.46 -3.30 -9.23
C ALA A 249 -8.36 -4.77 -8.79
N TYR A 250 -8.64 -5.07 -7.52
CA TYR A 250 -8.64 -6.44 -7.01
C TYR A 250 -9.77 -7.28 -7.60
N GLU A 251 -10.97 -6.71 -7.77
CA GLU A 251 -12.06 -7.34 -8.51
C GLU A 251 -11.65 -7.65 -9.95
N ALA A 252 -11.12 -6.66 -10.67
CA ALA A 252 -10.68 -6.84 -12.06
C ALA A 252 -9.63 -7.95 -12.20
N ARG A 253 -8.63 -7.98 -11.31
CA ARG A 253 -7.60 -9.00 -11.27
C ARG A 253 -8.17 -10.41 -11.08
N ALA A 254 -9.14 -10.55 -10.17
CA ALA A 254 -9.78 -11.82 -9.87
C ALA A 254 -10.68 -12.28 -11.02
N LEU A 255 -11.49 -11.39 -11.58
CA LEU A 255 -12.35 -11.68 -12.74
C LEU A 255 -11.52 -12.01 -13.99
N GLY A 256 -10.39 -11.34 -14.21
CA GLY A 256 -9.44 -11.69 -15.28
C GLY A 256 -8.86 -13.08 -15.10
N ALA A 257 -8.62 -13.54 -13.87
CA ALA A 257 -8.17 -14.90 -13.59
C ALA A 257 -9.27 -15.95 -13.81
N LEU A 258 -10.54 -15.57 -13.67
CA LEU A 258 -11.71 -16.40 -14.01
C LEU A 258 -12.00 -16.44 -15.51
N GLY A 259 -11.42 -15.55 -16.31
CA GLY A 259 -11.75 -15.40 -17.74
C GLY A 259 -13.05 -14.61 -17.97
N ASP A 260 -13.58 -13.91 -16.95
CA ASP A 260 -14.76 -13.02 -17.11
C ASP A 260 -14.34 -11.67 -17.69
N ASP A 261 -14.24 -11.61 -19.02
CA ASP A 261 -13.84 -10.41 -19.76
C ASP A 261 -14.76 -9.22 -19.45
N THR A 262 -16.07 -9.43 -19.51
CA THR A 262 -17.06 -8.36 -19.30
C THR A 262 -17.01 -7.80 -17.87
N GLY A 263 -16.90 -8.67 -16.88
CA GLY A 263 -16.80 -8.27 -15.48
C GLY A 263 -15.47 -7.54 -15.21
N ALA A 264 -14.37 -8.09 -15.70
CA ALA A 264 -13.05 -7.50 -15.53
C ALA A 264 -12.95 -6.10 -16.17
N MET A 265 -13.47 -5.92 -17.38
CA MET A 265 -13.47 -4.62 -18.05
C MET A 265 -14.30 -3.58 -17.30
N ARG A 266 -15.48 -3.95 -16.77
CA ARG A 266 -16.27 -3.04 -15.92
C ARG A 266 -15.54 -2.65 -14.64
N ALA A 267 -14.84 -3.58 -14.01
CA ALA A 267 -14.07 -3.30 -12.81
C ALA A 267 -12.86 -2.40 -13.11
N LEU A 268 -12.16 -2.58 -14.25
CA LEU A 268 -11.08 -1.69 -14.69
C LEU A 268 -11.60 -0.28 -14.98
N GLU A 269 -12.75 -0.15 -15.63
CA GLU A 269 -13.38 1.15 -15.87
C GLU A 269 -13.74 1.87 -14.56
N LEU A 270 -14.23 1.13 -13.56
CA LEU A 270 -14.47 1.69 -12.23
C LEU A 270 -13.17 2.13 -11.55
N MET A 271 -12.10 1.34 -11.65
CA MET A 271 -10.78 1.70 -11.13
C MET A 271 -10.29 3.02 -11.74
N GLU A 272 -10.38 3.18 -13.06
CA GLU A 272 -9.92 4.37 -13.79
C GLU A 272 -10.72 5.62 -13.46
N ARG A 273 -12.03 5.49 -13.26
CA ARG A 273 -12.92 6.62 -12.91
C ARG A 273 -12.84 7.02 -11.45
N SER A 274 -12.27 6.17 -10.62
CA SER A 274 -12.19 6.43 -9.19
C SER A 274 -11.08 7.43 -8.89
N PRO A 275 -11.28 8.37 -7.93
CA PRO A 275 -10.26 9.32 -7.56
C PRO A 275 -9.00 8.61 -7.06
N ILE A 276 -7.84 9.00 -7.61
CA ILE A 276 -6.55 8.53 -7.07
C ILE A 276 -6.29 9.30 -5.78
N PRO A 277 -6.08 8.60 -4.66
CA PRO A 277 -5.77 9.25 -3.40
C PRO A 277 -4.48 10.04 -3.47
N SER A 278 -4.49 11.25 -2.94
CA SER A 278 -3.32 12.15 -2.96
C SER A 278 -2.25 11.83 -1.91
N ALA A 279 -2.52 10.91 -0.98
CA ALA A 279 -1.60 10.51 0.08
C ALA A 279 -1.82 9.04 0.45
N SER A 280 -0.77 8.40 0.96
CA SER A 280 -0.89 7.07 1.57
C SER A 280 -1.74 7.16 2.83
N GLU A 281 -2.73 6.31 2.93
CA GLU A 281 -3.38 6.08 4.21
C GLU A 281 -2.47 5.25 5.11
N PRO A 282 -2.52 5.46 6.44
CA PRO A 282 -1.81 4.60 7.36
C PRO A 282 -2.16 3.13 7.11
N SER A 283 -1.16 2.29 7.05
CA SER A 283 -1.26 0.85 6.77
C SER A 283 -1.59 0.44 5.32
N CYS A 284 -1.93 1.36 4.43
CA CYS A 284 -2.22 1.06 3.03
C CYS A 284 -1.06 1.44 2.11
N GLU A 285 -0.83 0.68 1.03
CA GLU A 285 0.09 1.10 -0.02
C GLU A 285 -0.49 2.27 -0.81
N PRO A 286 0.34 3.26 -1.18
CA PRO A 286 -0.13 4.34 -2.01
C PRO A 286 -0.54 3.80 -3.39
N TYR A 287 -1.76 4.09 -3.80
CA TYR A 287 -2.18 3.89 -5.18
C TYR A 287 -1.36 4.81 -6.09
N SER A 288 -0.75 4.24 -7.12
CA SER A 288 -0.03 5.02 -8.13
C SER A 288 -0.50 4.64 -9.52
N THR A 289 -0.31 5.54 -10.49
CA THR A 289 -0.61 5.25 -11.90
C THR A 289 0.15 4.02 -12.38
N ALA A 290 1.42 3.84 -11.96
CA ALA A 290 2.21 2.67 -12.28
C ALA A 290 1.58 1.38 -11.75
N TRP A 291 1.06 1.40 -10.52
CA TRP A 291 0.34 0.28 -9.93
C TRP A 291 -0.97 -0.01 -10.68
N GLY A 292 -1.75 1.03 -11.01
CA GLY A 292 -2.96 0.88 -11.83
C GLY A 292 -2.67 0.22 -13.18
N MET A 293 -1.63 0.66 -13.88
CA MET A 293 -1.17 0.06 -15.14
C MET A 293 -0.72 -1.41 -14.96
N LEU A 294 -0.04 -1.73 -13.86
CA LEU A 294 0.33 -3.12 -13.53
C LEU A 294 -0.91 -4.01 -13.44
N ILE A 295 -1.94 -3.56 -12.73
CA ILE A 295 -3.18 -4.35 -12.57
C ILE A 295 -3.94 -4.43 -13.88
N ALA A 296 -4.16 -3.30 -14.56
CA ALA A 296 -4.90 -3.27 -15.82
C ALA A 296 -4.26 -4.15 -16.89
N GLY A 297 -2.96 -3.94 -17.15
CA GLY A 297 -2.23 -4.73 -18.14
C GLY A 297 -2.13 -6.21 -17.76
N GLY A 298 -1.90 -6.52 -16.48
CA GLY A 298 -1.87 -7.89 -15.98
C GLY A 298 -3.23 -8.61 -16.12
N THR A 299 -4.34 -7.89 -15.93
CA THR A 299 -5.71 -8.40 -16.13
C THR A 299 -5.98 -8.67 -17.61
N LEU A 300 -5.67 -7.72 -18.50
CA LEU A 300 -5.81 -7.90 -19.95
C LEU A 300 -4.99 -9.09 -20.46
N ALA A 301 -3.74 -9.23 -20.00
CA ALA A 301 -2.89 -10.36 -20.39
C ALA A 301 -3.45 -11.71 -19.90
N ARG A 302 -4.13 -11.76 -18.74
CA ARG A 302 -4.82 -12.98 -18.27
C ARG A 302 -6.03 -13.34 -19.13
N LEU A 303 -6.71 -12.35 -19.67
CA LEU A 303 -7.83 -12.51 -20.61
C LEU A 303 -7.38 -12.86 -22.03
N GLY A 304 -6.05 -12.99 -22.27
CA GLY A 304 -5.49 -13.27 -23.60
C GLY A 304 -5.39 -12.04 -24.51
N ARG A 305 -5.69 -10.85 -24.00
CA ARG A 305 -5.63 -9.57 -24.75
C ARG A 305 -4.19 -9.02 -24.74
N HIS A 306 -3.25 -9.81 -25.24
CA HIS A 306 -1.81 -9.55 -25.14
C HIS A 306 -1.39 -8.25 -25.84
N GLU A 307 -1.91 -7.96 -27.03
CA GLU A 307 -1.58 -6.76 -27.81
C GLU A 307 -1.96 -5.47 -27.06
N GLU A 308 -3.11 -5.47 -26.37
CA GLU A 308 -3.55 -4.36 -25.56
C GLU A 308 -2.78 -4.23 -24.25
N ALA A 309 -2.44 -5.38 -23.64
CA ALA A 309 -1.69 -5.44 -22.39
C ALA A 309 -0.25 -4.93 -22.50
N LEU A 310 0.38 -5.17 -23.65
CA LEU A 310 1.82 -4.93 -23.85
C LEU A 310 2.23 -3.47 -23.61
N PRO A 311 1.60 -2.44 -24.23
CA PRO A 311 1.97 -1.05 -24.00
C PRO A 311 1.67 -0.59 -22.57
N ILE A 312 0.60 -1.10 -21.95
CA ILE A 312 0.21 -0.72 -20.60
C ILE A 312 1.22 -1.28 -19.57
N THR A 313 1.58 -2.54 -19.70
CA THR A 313 2.57 -3.17 -18.79
C THR A 313 3.97 -2.59 -19.00
N ALA A 314 4.39 -2.30 -20.25
CA ALA A 314 5.63 -1.61 -20.52
C ALA A 314 5.68 -0.22 -19.89
N GLY A 315 4.56 0.53 -19.96
CA GLY A 315 4.41 1.82 -19.28
C GLY A 315 4.57 1.71 -17.76
N SER A 316 3.99 0.66 -17.14
CA SER A 316 4.16 0.38 -15.72
C SER A 316 5.62 0.12 -15.35
N VAL A 317 6.32 -0.73 -16.09
CA VAL A 317 7.75 -1.05 -15.87
C VAL A 317 8.58 0.24 -15.99
N THR A 318 8.40 1.01 -17.07
CA THR A 318 9.12 2.28 -17.27
C THR A 318 8.89 3.25 -16.12
N ALA A 319 7.67 3.36 -15.62
CA ALA A 319 7.34 4.25 -14.51
C ALA A 319 8.05 3.86 -13.19
N TYR A 320 8.30 2.57 -12.98
CA TYR A 320 9.11 2.12 -11.85
C TYR A 320 10.61 2.22 -12.12
N ASP A 321 11.10 1.92 -13.32
CA ASP A 321 12.52 2.02 -13.69
C ASP A 321 13.07 3.44 -13.55
N THR A 322 12.23 4.47 -13.73
CA THR A 322 12.63 5.88 -13.63
C THR A 322 12.69 6.43 -12.20
N ARG A 323 12.31 5.62 -11.19
CA ARG A 323 12.25 6.04 -9.78
C ARG A 323 13.33 5.37 -8.96
N SER A 324 14.14 6.15 -8.25
CA SER A 324 15.16 5.65 -7.30
C SER A 324 14.54 5.05 -6.03
N ASP A 325 13.32 5.48 -5.68
CA ASP A 325 12.55 5.05 -4.50
C ASP A 325 11.45 4.03 -4.84
N ALA A 326 11.52 3.39 -6.02
CA ALA A 326 10.52 2.43 -6.45
C ALA A 326 10.38 1.28 -5.43
N PRO A 327 9.14 0.94 -4.99
CA PRO A 327 8.90 -0.23 -4.16
C PRO A 327 9.33 -1.48 -4.93
N TYR A 328 10.35 -2.19 -4.43
CA TYR A 328 10.98 -3.31 -5.15
C TYR A 328 9.98 -4.43 -5.48
N GLU A 329 9.04 -4.72 -4.57
CA GLU A 329 8.00 -5.72 -4.78
C GLU A 329 7.06 -5.32 -5.94
N MET A 330 6.61 -4.06 -5.95
CA MET A 330 5.70 -3.57 -6.99
C MET A 330 6.40 -3.52 -8.34
N HIS A 331 7.66 -3.11 -8.38
CA HIS A 331 8.46 -3.12 -9.61
C HIS A 331 8.65 -4.55 -10.16
N ALA A 332 9.00 -5.51 -9.29
CA ALA A 332 9.09 -6.93 -9.69
C ALA A 332 7.73 -7.46 -10.20
N ASN A 333 6.63 -7.10 -9.53
CA ASN A 333 5.29 -7.47 -9.98
C ASN A 333 4.91 -6.82 -11.33
N ALA A 334 5.38 -5.60 -11.64
CA ALA A 334 5.19 -4.98 -12.94
C ALA A 334 5.92 -5.75 -14.05
N LEU A 335 7.15 -6.20 -13.78
CA LEU A 335 7.89 -7.11 -14.70
C LEU A 335 7.14 -8.42 -14.94
N LEU A 336 6.54 -9.02 -13.90
CA LEU A 336 5.76 -10.25 -14.04
C LEU A 336 4.47 -10.03 -14.85
N ALA A 337 3.82 -8.87 -14.71
CA ALA A 337 2.67 -8.51 -15.54
C ALA A 337 3.10 -8.31 -17.01
N HIS A 338 4.25 -7.66 -17.24
CA HIS A 338 4.80 -7.47 -18.57
C HIS A 338 5.24 -8.81 -19.21
N SER A 339 5.88 -9.70 -18.44
CA SER A 339 6.17 -11.06 -18.89
C SER A 339 4.92 -11.79 -19.37
N ARG A 340 3.82 -11.69 -18.63
CA ARG A 340 2.54 -12.30 -19.04
C ARG A 340 2.02 -11.71 -20.36
N ALA A 341 2.16 -10.42 -20.59
CA ALA A 341 1.77 -9.80 -21.84
C ALA A 341 2.67 -10.27 -23.02
N LEU A 342 3.95 -10.52 -22.77
CA LEU A 342 4.90 -11.03 -23.77
C LEU A 342 4.63 -12.48 -24.19
N LEU A 343 3.88 -13.27 -23.43
CA LEU A 343 3.60 -14.69 -23.76
C LEU A 343 2.97 -14.87 -25.15
N GLY A 344 2.23 -13.90 -25.63
CA GLY A 344 1.61 -13.93 -26.97
C GLY A 344 2.53 -13.55 -28.12
N ALA A 345 3.74 -13.02 -27.82
CA ALA A 345 4.64 -12.46 -28.84
C ALA A 345 6.05 -13.06 -28.80
N ASP A 346 6.67 -13.14 -27.61
CA ASP A 346 8.06 -13.56 -27.43
C ASP A 346 8.25 -14.32 -26.11
N ILE A 347 8.32 -15.63 -26.21
CA ILE A 347 8.46 -16.51 -25.04
C ILE A 347 9.84 -16.37 -24.37
N THR A 348 10.88 -16.04 -25.14
CA THR A 348 12.23 -15.83 -24.60
C THR A 348 12.27 -14.57 -23.79
N ALA A 349 11.80 -13.45 -24.34
CA ALA A 349 11.70 -12.19 -23.64
C ALA A 349 10.78 -12.30 -22.39
N ALA A 350 9.71 -13.09 -22.46
CA ALA A 350 8.86 -13.37 -21.32
C ALA A 350 9.62 -14.06 -20.18
N ALA A 351 10.40 -15.10 -20.46
CA ALA A 351 11.19 -15.85 -19.48
C ALA A 351 12.32 -14.98 -18.87
N ASP A 352 13.02 -14.20 -19.70
CA ASP A 352 14.06 -13.26 -19.26
C ASP A 352 13.48 -12.17 -18.33
N THR A 353 12.28 -11.69 -18.64
CA THR A 353 11.59 -10.71 -17.81
C THR A 353 11.20 -11.27 -16.42
N VAL A 354 10.79 -12.56 -16.34
CA VAL A 354 10.58 -13.21 -15.03
C VAL A 354 11.90 -13.32 -14.27
N SER A 355 12.99 -13.71 -14.95
CA SER A 355 14.31 -13.83 -14.34
C SER A 355 14.78 -12.50 -13.76
N ARG A 356 14.59 -11.39 -14.49
CA ARG A 356 14.85 -10.03 -14.02
C ARG A 356 14.02 -9.69 -12.76
N ALA A 357 12.74 -10.05 -12.71
CA ALA A 357 11.89 -9.84 -11.53
C ALA A 357 12.41 -10.60 -10.30
N LEU A 358 12.88 -11.84 -10.49
CA LEU A 358 13.47 -12.64 -9.42
C LEU A 358 14.81 -12.07 -8.93
N ASP A 359 15.62 -11.45 -9.82
CA ASP A 359 16.86 -10.77 -9.43
C ASP A 359 16.60 -9.60 -8.50
N MET A 360 15.53 -8.84 -8.74
CA MET A 360 15.15 -7.68 -7.90
C MET A 360 14.80 -8.06 -6.46
N VAL A 361 14.36 -9.29 -6.23
CA VAL A 361 13.97 -9.79 -4.92
C VAL A 361 14.93 -10.84 -4.36
N ALA A 362 16.11 -11.01 -4.95
CA ALA A 362 17.07 -12.05 -4.55
C ALA A 362 17.49 -11.92 -3.08
N ASP A 363 17.82 -10.71 -2.63
CA ASP A 363 18.24 -10.41 -1.24
C ASP A 363 17.07 -10.25 -0.26
N ARG A 364 15.84 -10.19 -0.75
CA ARG A 364 14.63 -9.93 0.02
C ARG A 364 13.43 -10.66 -0.60
N PRO A 365 13.44 -11.99 -0.55
CA PRO A 365 12.43 -12.81 -1.21
C PRO A 365 11.01 -12.43 -0.76
N THR A 366 10.12 -12.33 -1.74
CA THR A 366 8.74 -11.91 -1.53
C THR A 366 7.80 -12.93 -2.13
N TYR A 367 6.91 -13.48 -1.32
CA TYR A 367 6.01 -14.57 -1.72
C TYR A 367 5.19 -14.24 -2.97
N SER A 368 4.61 -13.04 -3.04
CA SER A 368 3.81 -12.61 -4.19
C SER A 368 4.56 -12.70 -5.52
N VAL A 369 5.84 -12.33 -5.52
CA VAL A 369 6.70 -12.38 -6.72
C VAL A 369 7.03 -13.83 -7.09
N TRP A 370 7.43 -14.65 -6.13
CA TRP A 370 7.78 -16.05 -6.39
C TRP A 370 6.59 -16.90 -6.82
N ALA A 371 5.42 -16.72 -6.20
CA ALA A 371 4.18 -17.42 -6.57
C ALA A 371 3.77 -17.11 -8.02
N ARG A 372 3.83 -15.83 -8.43
CA ARG A 372 3.52 -15.41 -9.80
C ARG A 372 4.57 -15.85 -10.81
N ALA A 373 5.85 -15.85 -10.44
CA ALA A 373 6.92 -16.39 -11.28
C ALA A 373 6.71 -17.88 -11.53
N GLY A 374 6.32 -18.65 -10.50
CA GLY A 374 5.99 -20.07 -10.61
C GLY A 374 4.80 -20.32 -11.53
N GLU A 375 3.74 -19.50 -11.41
CA GLU A 375 2.58 -19.54 -12.29
C GLU A 375 3.00 -19.31 -13.77
N LEU A 376 3.80 -18.28 -14.03
CA LEU A 376 4.29 -17.97 -15.37
C LEU A 376 5.17 -19.10 -15.95
N ALA A 377 6.07 -19.64 -15.15
CA ALA A 377 6.90 -20.78 -15.57
C ALA A 377 6.07 -22.03 -15.88
N SER A 378 4.93 -22.19 -15.20
CA SER A 378 3.97 -23.29 -15.50
C SER A 378 3.27 -23.06 -16.83
N VAL A 379 2.85 -21.83 -17.13
CA VAL A 379 2.29 -21.45 -18.43
C VAL A 379 3.31 -21.64 -19.57
N MET A 380 4.59 -21.34 -19.31
CA MET A 380 5.68 -21.54 -20.30
C MET A 380 6.14 -23.00 -20.43
N ALA A 381 5.61 -23.95 -19.64
CA ALA A 381 6.08 -25.35 -19.65
C ALA A 381 6.05 -26.04 -21.04
N PRO A 382 5.11 -25.75 -21.97
CA PRO A 382 5.15 -26.27 -23.33
C PRO A 382 6.44 -25.89 -24.12
N HIS A 383 7.05 -24.74 -23.74
CA HIS A 383 8.26 -24.20 -24.39
C HIS A 383 9.56 -24.53 -23.62
N ARG A 384 9.60 -25.65 -22.88
CA ARG A 384 10.77 -26.07 -22.07
C ARG A 384 12.05 -26.30 -22.84
N SER A 385 12.00 -26.44 -24.19
CA SER A 385 13.17 -26.53 -25.06
C SER A 385 13.83 -25.16 -25.33
N VAL A 386 13.15 -24.05 -25.03
CA VAL A 386 13.73 -22.71 -25.10
C VAL A 386 14.67 -22.55 -23.91
N GLN A 387 15.90 -22.15 -24.17
CA GLN A 387 16.95 -22.07 -23.15
C GLN A 387 16.54 -21.19 -21.97
N ALA A 388 16.03 -19.98 -22.20
CA ALA A 388 15.56 -19.04 -21.14
C ALA A 388 14.48 -19.67 -20.25
N VAL A 389 13.55 -20.45 -20.84
CA VAL A 389 12.52 -21.16 -20.07
C VAL A 389 13.10 -22.27 -19.22
N ALA A 390 14.08 -23.02 -19.75
CA ALA A 390 14.78 -24.11 -19.03
C ALA A 390 15.56 -23.53 -17.83
N GLU A 391 16.29 -22.44 -18.04
CA GLU A 391 17.05 -21.72 -17.00
C GLU A 391 16.13 -21.17 -15.90
N LEU A 392 15.04 -20.50 -16.27
CA LEU A 392 14.02 -20.00 -15.32
C LEU A 392 13.47 -21.14 -14.44
N ARG A 393 13.13 -22.28 -15.06
CA ARG A 393 12.62 -23.46 -14.33
C ARG A 393 13.68 -24.08 -13.42
N GLY A 394 14.97 -24.04 -13.81
CA GLY A 394 16.09 -24.41 -12.95
C GLY A 394 16.14 -23.55 -11.70
N ARG A 395 16.13 -22.25 -11.89
CA ARG A 395 16.17 -21.25 -10.82
C ARG A 395 14.99 -21.37 -9.84
N LEU A 396 13.78 -21.63 -10.32
CA LEU A 396 12.61 -21.78 -9.45
C LEU A 396 12.65 -23.05 -8.60
N ARG A 397 13.40 -24.09 -8.99
CA ARG A 397 13.65 -25.28 -8.15
C ARG A 397 14.58 -24.99 -6.97
N GLU A 398 15.41 -23.96 -7.09
CA GLU A 398 16.33 -23.49 -6.03
C GLU A 398 15.68 -22.41 -5.14
N ALA A 399 14.34 -22.33 -5.14
CA ALA A 399 13.60 -21.32 -4.40
C ALA A 399 13.99 -21.30 -2.91
N PRO A 400 14.02 -20.12 -2.27
CA PRO A 400 14.34 -20.00 -0.85
C PRO A 400 13.46 -20.90 0.00
N ALA A 401 14.05 -21.57 0.99
CA ALA A 401 13.36 -22.53 1.88
C ALA A 401 12.12 -21.95 2.59
N MET A 402 12.06 -20.64 2.80
CA MET A 402 10.89 -19.91 3.33
C MET A 402 9.63 -20.06 2.47
N LEU A 403 9.79 -20.28 1.15
CA LEU A 403 8.69 -20.43 0.20
C LEU A 403 8.33 -21.90 -0.06
N ALA A 404 9.19 -22.84 0.33
CA ALA A 404 8.97 -24.27 0.17
C ALA A 404 7.92 -24.83 1.15
N LEU A 405 7.65 -24.15 2.26
CA LEU A 405 6.67 -24.56 3.27
C LEU A 405 5.22 -24.46 2.78
N THR A 406 4.95 -23.63 1.78
CA THR A 406 3.59 -23.47 1.20
C THR A 406 3.32 -24.40 0.02
N ALA A 407 4.35 -24.90 -0.66
CA ALA A 407 4.19 -25.82 -1.80
C ALA A 407 3.72 -27.24 -1.40
N GLY A 408 3.86 -27.60 -0.12
CA GLY A 408 3.45 -28.90 0.43
C GLY A 408 1.95 -29.04 0.80
N GLN A 409 1.17 -27.97 0.69
CA GLN A 409 -0.25 -27.96 1.06
C GLN A 409 -1.21 -28.07 -0.15
N THR A 410 -0.69 -28.15 -1.37
CA THR A 410 -1.47 -28.26 -2.63
C THR A 410 -1.27 -29.61 -3.35
N SER A 411 -0.99 -30.69 -2.63
CA SER A 411 -0.96 -32.05 -3.19
C SER A 411 -2.10 -32.91 -2.65
#